data_e98bd3f2209a56df31aa5226aa9d1a41
#
_entry.id   e98bd3f2209a56df31aa5226aa9d1a41
#
_cell.length_a   1.000
_cell.length_b   1.000
_cell.length_c   1.000
_cell.angle_alpha   90.00
_cell.angle_beta   90.00
_cell.angle_gamma   90.00
#
_symmetry.space_group_name_H-M   'P 1'
#
loop_
_entity.id
_entity.type
_entity.pdbx_description
1 polymer ?
#
loop_
_entity_poly.entity_id
_entity_poly.type
_entity_poly.pdbx_seq_one_letter_code
_entity_poly.pdbx_strand_id
1 'polypeptide(L)'
;MKGEIYMIVVRQRDEKDCGVCALLSIIRHHKGNVPLEKIRLDAKTTNEGTTALNLILASQKYGFEAEGVKLNSIYDIKQFPAIAHMNLKKGYTHYVVIEKITKDKIVIMDPAKGKVVMKVNDFICEWSNVVLLFYPKKKIIVLKNEVTIFNLFTRIMKSEKSLIKIIIFVSFLLMLLSILLGYYFQILFSSITNGYSYKYLKIIVIIFLIFTIFKIVLSFYRTYLENHLNKNIDCLLNSDFLSHLYNLPLNVITSRNAGEIVSRVNDLTSIKNIITEIFMSSTLDLILVAIAVPLLINISKNLFLILFLMIILYFLIGLIFSKAIFKRAYQNISYEADFNNNLIEDIKMINSIKNLNVISPALKKLEYKLTNYLYDSYLLNIVINKEKTLKSIIYEIGFQSKSISWLKCLKSRLLSIPVR
;
A
#
# COMPACT_ATOMS: atom_id res chain seq x y z
N MET A 1 -24.14 7.39 25.65
CA MET A 1 -23.89 6.32 24.66
C MET A 1 -22.39 6.00 24.70
N LYS A 2 -22.00 4.88 25.34
CA LYS A 2 -20.61 4.40 25.27
C LYS A 2 -20.41 3.85 23.86
N GLY A 3 -19.57 4.50 23.06
CA GLY A 3 -19.26 4.02 21.73
C GLY A 3 -18.71 2.58 21.80
N GLU A 4 -19.32 1.66 21.07
CA GLU A 4 -18.81 0.31 20.92
C GLU A 4 -17.38 0.40 20.37
N ILE A 5 -16.40 0.08 21.19
CA ILE A 5 -15.02 0.00 20.76
C ILE A 5 -14.90 -1.28 19.95
N TYR A 6 -14.97 -1.17 18.64
CA TYR A 6 -14.74 -2.31 17.75
C TYR A 6 -13.34 -2.87 17.99
N MET A 7 -13.28 -4.17 18.21
CA MET A 7 -12.01 -4.84 18.43
C MET A 7 -11.14 -4.81 17.16
N ILE A 8 -9.90 -4.35 17.29
CA ILE A 8 -8.96 -4.30 16.17
C ILE A 8 -8.40 -5.70 15.93
N VAL A 9 -8.67 -6.27 14.76
CA VAL A 9 -8.14 -7.57 14.36
C VAL A 9 -6.68 -7.41 13.94
N VAL A 10 -5.79 -8.15 14.60
CA VAL A 10 -4.41 -8.31 14.14
C VAL A 10 -4.30 -9.66 13.45
N ARG A 11 -4.05 -9.64 12.14
CA ARG A 11 -3.86 -10.87 11.37
C ARG A 11 -2.46 -11.43 11.55
N GLN A 12 -2.37 -12.73 11.69
CA GLN A 12 -1.10 -13.45 11.70
C GLN A 12 -0.45 -13.42 10.31
N ARG A 13 0.85 -13.39 10.30
CA ARG A 13 1.66 -13.46 9.07
C ARG A 13 2.28 -14.85 8.89
N ASP A 14 2.49 -15.55 10.01
CA ASP A 14 2.98 -16.91 10.06
C ASP A 14 2.02 -17.74 10.95
N GLU A 15 1.92 -19.04 10.73
CA GLU A 15 1.07 -19.95 11.50
C GLU A 15 1.42 -19.94 13.00
N LYS A 16 2.66 -19.62 13.35
CA LYS A 16 3.19 -19.53 14.72
C LYS A 16 2.72 -18.28 15.50
N ASP A 17 2.14 -17.31 14.80
CA ASP A 17 1.82 -16.00 15.35
C ASP A 17 0.44 -15.89 15.99
N CYS A 18 -0.38 -16.93 15.94
CA CYS A 18 -1.75 -16.86 16.41
C CYS A 18 -1.87 -16.31 17.83
N GLY A 19 -1.04 -16.81 18.78
CA GLY A 19 -1.04 -16.38 20.17
C GLY A 19 -0.61 -14.91 20.36
N VAL A 20 0.49 -14.50 19.75
CA VAL A 20 1.00 -13.12 19.87
C VAL A 20 0.11 -12.11 19.15
N CYS A 21 -0.52 -12.49 18.05
CA CYS A 21 -1.51 -11.66 17.36
C CYS A 21 -2.80 -11.51 18.16
N ALA A 22 -3.24 -12.58 18.82
CA ALA A 22 -4.36 -12.54 19.76
C ALA A 22 -4.06 -11.59 20.94
N LEU A 23 -2.87 -11.69 21.54
CA LEU A 23 -2.46 -10.79 22.62
C LEU A 23 -2.36 -9.33 22.15
N LEU A 24 -1.78 -9.08 20.97
CA LEU A 24 -1.72 -7.73 20.40
C LEU A 24 -3.11 -7.15 20.14
N SER A 25 -4.07 -7.97 19.72
CA SER A 25 -5.47 -7.54 19.52
C SER A 25 -6.09 -7.08 20.85
N ILE A 26 -5.81 -7.76 21.96
CA ILE A 26 -6.23 -7.33 23.31
C ILE A 26 -5.55 -6.04 23.74
N ILE A 27 -4.23 -5.93 23.55
CA ILE A 27 -3.47 -4.71 23.86
C ILE A 27 -4.07 -3.50 23.11
N ARG A 28 -4.37 -3.64 21.82
CA ARG A 28 -4.98 -2.60 21.00
C ARG A 28 -6.41 -2.25 21.39
N HIS A 29 -7.19 -3.25 21.79
CA HIS A 29 -8.55 -3.03 22.33
C HIS A 29 -8.50 -2.09 23.55
N HIS A 30 -7.52 -2.24 24.40
CA HIS A 30 -7.29 -1.38 25.55
C HIS A 30 -6.44 -0.13 25.24
N LYS A 31 -6.36 0.29 23.98
CA LYS A 31 -5.63 1.50 23.50
C LYS A 31 -4.12 1.45 23.69
N GLY A 32 -3.55 0.27 23.90
CA GLY A 32 -2.11 0.05 23.88
C GLY A 32 -1.58 -0.04 22.44
N ASN A 33 -0.29 0.21 22.26
CA ASN A 33 0.39 0.01 20.99
C ASN A 33 1.78 -0.55 21.25
N VAL A 34 1.99 -1.77 20.78
CA VAL A 34 3.27 -2.49 20.91
C VAL A 34 3.57 -3.15 19.57
N PRO A 35 4.81 -3.08 19.06
CA PRO A 35 5.20 -3.83 17.87
C PRO A 35 5.03 -5.34 18.09
N LEU A 36 4.48 -6.06 17.09
CA LEU A 36 4.27 -7.51 17.15
C LEU A 36 5.57 -8.25 17.50
N GLU A 37 6.68 -7.80 16.93
CA GLU A 37 8.00 -8.40 17.12
C GLU A 37 8.47 -8.35 18.56
N LYS A 38 8.15 -7.27 19.28
CA LYS A 38 8.47 -7.17 20.69
C LYS A 38 7.64 -8.14 21.53
N ILE A 39 6.36 -8.34 21.16
CA ILE A 39 5.51 -9.33 21.81
C ILE A 39 6.03 -10.75 21.55
N ARG A 40 6.49 -11.06 20.32
CA ARG A 40 7.13 -12.34 19.99
C ARG A 40 8.33 -12.62 20.89
N LEU A 41 9.21 -11.63 21.07
CA LEU A 41 10.38 -11.76 21.95
C LEU A 41 9.98 -11.96 23.40
N ASP A 42 9.08 -11.14 23.91
CA ASP A 42 8.64 -11.19 25.32
C ASP A 42 7.85 -12.46 25.63
N ALA A 43 7.10 -12.99 24.66
CA ALA A 43 6.38 -14.25 24.74
C ALA A 43 7.24 -15.48 24.36
N LYS A 44 8.53 -15.28 24.06
CA LYS A 44 9.46 -16.36 23.70
C LYS A 44 8.88 -17.30 22.62
N THR A 45 8.29 -16.72 21.57
CA THR A 45 7.68 -17.48 20.48
C THR A 45 8.75 -18.33 19.77
N THR A 46 8.50 -19.62 19.65
CA THR A 46 9.39 -20.60 18.99
C THR A 46 8.85 -20.98 17.61
N ASN A 47 9.52 -21.93 16.96
CA ASN A 47 9.05 -22.53 15.71
C ASN A 47 7.75 -23.35 15.87
N GLU A 48 7.37 -23.71 17.10
CA GLU A 48 6.14 -24.42 17.43
C GLU A 48 5.01 -23.49 17.88
N GLY A 49 5.27 -22.18 17.95
CA GLY A 49 4.33 -21.16 18.41
C GLY A 49 4.62 -20.64 19.81
N THR A 50 3.60 -20.19 20.52
CA THR A 50 3.70 -19.59 21.84
C THR A 50 2.83 -20.33 22.86
N THR A 51 3.37 -20.69 24.03
CA THR A 51 2.60 -21.34 25.09
C THR A 51 1.68 -20.34 25.81
N ALA A 52 0.58 -20.85 26.40
CA ALA A 52 -0.34 -20.04 27.21
C ALA A 52 0.37 -19.31 28.36
N LEU A 53 1.29 -19.99 29.04
CA LEU A 53 2.09 -19.40 30.11
C LEU A 53 2.94 -18.23 29.63
N ASN A 54 3.59 -18.37 28.49
CA ASN A 54 4.40 -17.29 27.90
C ASN A 54 3.56 -16.08 27.46
N LEU A 55 2.33 -16.30 26.99
CA LEU A 55 1.40 -15.20 26.68
C LEU A 55 1.00 -14.45 27.95
N ILE A 56 0.72 -15.16 29.06
CA ILE A 56 0.43 -14.57 30.36
C ILE A 56 1.61 -13.72 30.85
N LEU A 57 2.82 -14.31 30.88
CA LEU A 57 4.03 -13.61 31.32
C LEU A 57 4.36 -12.40 30.46
N ALA A 58 4.16 -12.49 29.13
CA ALA A 58 4.35 -11.36 28.23
C ALA A 58 3.33 -10.25 28.51
N SER A 59 2.05 -10.58 28.73
CA SER A 59 1.00 -9.60 29.00
C SER A 59 1.25 -8.78 30.27
N GLN A 60 1.86 -9.36 31.28
CA GLN A 60 2.23 -8.68 32.53
C GLN A 60 3.20 -7.53 32.28
N LYS A 61 4.13 -7.66 31.32
CA LYS A 61 5.04 -6.59 30.92
C LYS A 61 4.31 -5.40 30.31
N TYR A 62 3.13 -5.62 29.73
CA TYR A 62 2.33 -4.59 29.05
C TYR A 62 1.24 -3.97 29.93
N GLY A 63 1.21 -4.29 31.23
CA GLY A 63 0.32 -3.69 32.21
C GLY A 63 -0.97 -4.46 32.47
N PHE A 64 -1.04 -5.73 32.04
CA PHE A 64 -2.14 -6.63 32.37
C PHE A 64 -1.78 -7.55 33.54
N GLU A 65 -2.76 -7.89 34.34
CA GLU A 65 -2.77 -9.11 35.14
C GLU A 65 -3.54 -10.14 34.31
N ALA A 66 -2.95 -11.32 34.14
CA ALA A 66 -3.55 -12.33 33.30
C ALA A 66 -3.48 -13.70 34.01
N GLU A 67 -4.53 -14.47 33.81
CA GLU A 67 -4.66 -15.82 34.32
C GLU A 67 -5.17 -16.78 33.24
N GLY A 68 -4.71 -18.03 33.31
CA GLY A 68 -5.20 -19.11 32.47
C GLY A 68 -6.15 -19.98 33.29
N VAL A 69 -7.39 -20.10 32.83
CA VAL A 69 -8.43 -20.88 33.52
C VAL A 69 -8.94 -22.00 32.64
N LYS A 70 -9.21 -23.17 33.23
CA LYS A 70 -9.93 -24.25 32.56
C LYS A 70 -11.38 -24.19 33.00
N LEU A 71 -12.29 -24.00 32.08
CA LEU A 71 -13.73 -23.82 32.33
C LEU A 71 -14.53 -25.02 31.83
N ASN A 72 -15.57 -25.37 32.56
CA ASN A 72 -16.51 -26.43 32.14
C ASN A 72 -17.54 -25.90 31.14
N SER A 73 -17.88 -24.60 31.21
CA SER A 73 -18.80 -23.95 30.31
C SER A 73 -18.21 -22.64 29.75
N ILE A 74 -18.42 -22.38 28.48
CA ILE A 74 -17.99 -21.16 27.82
C ILE A 74 -18.72 -19.91 28.36
N TYR A 75 -19.90 -20.10 28.94
CA TYR A 75 -20.70 -19.04 29.56
C TYR A 75 -20.14 -18.57 30.92
N ASP A 76 -19.19 -19.34 31.50
CA ASP A 76 -18.53 -18.97 32.76
C ASP A 76 -17.41 -17.92 32.56
N ILE A 77 -17.16 -17.48 31.32
CA ILE A 77 -16.19 -16.43 31.03
C ILE A 77 -16.68 -15.10 31.57
N LYS A 78 -15.97 -14.58 32.60
CA LYS A 78 -16.35 -13.36 33.33
C LYS A 78 -15.86 -12.06 32.67
N GLN A 79 -14.86 -12.15 31.80
CA GLN A 79 -14.17 -10.98 31.23
C GLN A 79 -14.01 -11.12 29.72
N PHE A 80 -14.35 -10.05 28.99
CA PHE A 80 -14.11 -9.92 27.57
C PHE A 80 -13.31 -8.65 27.26
N PRO A 81 -12.46 -8.66 26.25
CA PRO A 81 -12.08 -9.79 25.39
C PRO A 81 -11.20 -10.81 26.11
N ALA A 82 -11.29 -12.09 25.72
CA ALA A 82 -10.52 -13.19 26.28
C ALA A 82 -9.88 -14.03 25.17
N ILE A 83 -8.72 -14.65 25.41
CA ILE A 83 -8.09 -15.55 24.42
C ILE A 83 -8.52 -16.99 24.73
N ALA A 84 -9.10 -17.68 23.76
CA ALA A 84 -9.40 -19.09 23.84
C ALA A 84 -8.37 -19.93 23.10
N HIS A 85 -8.00 -21.06 23.71
CA HIS A 85 -7.15 -22.06 23.10
C HIS A 85 -8.03 -23.10 22.39
N MET A 86 -7.74 -23.32 21.10
CA MET A 86 -8.49 -24.22 20.22
C MET A 86 -7.67 -25.45 19.86
N ASN A 87 -8.33 -26.61 19.78
CA ASN A 87 -7.77 -27.84 19.24
C ASN A 87 -8.40 -28.09 17.87
N LEU A 88 -7.72 -27.72 16.80
CA LEU A 88 -8.21 -27.91 15.44
C LEU A 88 -8.09 -29.39 15.01
N LYS A 89 -8.98 -29.81 14.12
CA LYS A 89 -8.87 -31.13 13.46
C LYS A 89 -7.49 -31.27 12.84
N LYS A 90 -6.78 -32.39 13.11
CA LYS A 90 -5.40 -32.70 12.70
C LYS A 90 -4.31 -32.40 13.75
N GLY A 91 -4.65 -32.15 15.02
CA GLY A 91 -3.66 -32.00 16.08
C GLY A 91 -2.97 -30.61 16.13
N TYR A 92 -3.44 -29.65 15.35
CA TYR A 92 -2.94 -28.26 15.43
C TYR A 92 -3.66 -27.50 16.54
N THR A 93 -2.88 -26.79 17.36
CA THR A 93 -3.41 -25.86 18.35
C THR A 93 -3.47 -24.44 17.80
N HIS A 94 -4.50 -23.66 18.19
CA HIS A 94 -4.69 -22.31 17.70
C HIS A 94 -5.23 -21.40 18.81
N TYR A 95 -4.91 -20.10 18.75
CA TYR A 95 -5.45 -19.09 19.66
C TYR A 95 -6.36 -18.13 18.90
N VAL A 96 -7.56 -17.92 19.47
CA VAL A 96 -8.52 -16.94 18.97
C VAL A 96 -8.96 -16.02 20.10
N VAL A 97 -9.38 -14.80 19.77
CA VAL A 97 -9.90 -13.87 20.77
C VAL A 97 -11.42 -13.89 20.74
N ILE A 98 -12.04 -14.15 21.88
CA ILE A 98 -13.49 -14.05 22.05
C ILE A 98 -13.83 -12.59 22.35
N GLU A 99 -14.63 -11.96 21.46
CA GLU A 99 -15.12 -10.60 21.63
C GLU A 99 -16.41 -10.56 22.43
N LYS A 100 -17.35 -11.45 22.09
CA LYS A 100 -18.69 -11.49 22.68
C LYS A 100 -19.32 -12.85 22.52
N ILE A 101 -20.10 -13.26 23.53
CA ILE A 101 -20.93 -14.48 23.50
C ILE A 101 -22.39 -14.10 23.69
N THR A 102 -23.26 -14.69 22.88
CA THR A 102 -24.71 -14.64 23.02
C THR A 102 -25.24 -16.05 23.19
N LYS A 103 -26.55 -16.24 23.46
CA LYS A 103 -27.12 -17.59 23.71
C LYS A 103 -26.78 -18.62 22.61
N ASP A 104 -26.79 -18.19 21.32
CA ASP A 104 -26.63 -19.09 20.18
C ASP A 104 -25.37 -18.82 19.35
N LYS A 105 -24.75 -17.65 19.49
CA LYS A 105 -23.65 -17.20 18.63
C LYS A 105 -22.50 -16.67 19.45
N ILE A 106 -21.30 -16.94 18.95
CA ILE A 106 -20.04 -16.40 19.46
C ILE A 106 -19.36 -15.56 18.38
N VAL A 107 -18.86 -14.41 18.77
CA VAL A 107 -18.07 -13.54 17.91
C VAL A 107 -16.62 -13.69 18.33
N ILE A 108 -15.80 -14.17 17.41
CA ILE A 108 -14.37 -14.37 17.62
C ILE A 108 -13.56 -13.56 16.63
N MET A 109 -12.37 -13.19 17.06
CA MET A 109 -11.31 -12.64 16.24
C MET A 109 -10.26 -13.74 16.06
N ASP A 110 -10.30 -14.36 14.89
CA ASP A 110 -9.32 -15.36 14.48
C ASP A 110 -8.15 -14.67 13.79
N PRO A 111 -6.92 -14.76 14.32
CA PRO A 111 -5.75 -14.17 13.68
C PRO A 111 -5.53 -14.64 12.22
N ALA A 112 -5.97 -15.85 11.87
CA ALA A 112 -5.85 -16.39 10.51
C ALA A 112 -6.96 -15.88 9.58
N LYS A 113 -8.22 -15.86 10.07
CA LYS A 113 -9.41 -15.60 9.25
C LYS A 113 -9.98 -14.18 9.41
N GLY A 114 -9.69 -13.52 10.53
CA GLY A 114 -10.26 -12.24 10.91
C GLY A 114 -11.52 -12.39 11.78
N LYS A 115 -12.46 -11.47 11.68
CA LYS A 115 -13.71 -11.53 12.46
C LYS A 115 -14.62 -12.63 11.93
N VAL A 116 -14.96 -13.60 12.79
CA VAL A 116 -15.81 -14.74 12.48
C VAL A 116 -16.95 -14.78 13.47
N VAL A 117 -18.16 -15.04 12.98
CA VAL A 117 -19.35 -15.28 13.78
C VAL A 117 -19.79 -16.72 13.52
N MET A 118 -19.83 -17.54 14.57
CA MET A 118 -20.23 -18.96 14.47
C MET A 118 -21.22 -19.34 15.56
N LYS A 119 -21.82 -20.53 15.46
CA LYS A 119 -22.66 -21.07 16.53
C LYS A 119 -21.78 -21.50 17.71
N VAL A 120 -22.30 -21.34 18.93
CA VAL A 120 -21.58 -21.72 20.15
C VAL A 120 -21.24 -23.22 20.15
N ASN A 121 -22.14 -24.07 19.67
CA ASN A 121 -21.89 -25.53 19.62
C ASN A 121 -20.72 -25.89 18.68
N ASP A 122 -20.59 -25.21 17.53
CA ASP A 122 -19.48 -25.44 16.59
C ASP A 122 -18.15 -25.02 17.22
N PHE A 123 -18.16 -23.93 17.99
CA PHE A 123 -16.98 -23.46 18.71
C PHE A 123 -16.55 -24.44 19.83
N ILE A 124 -17.50 -24.95 20.60
CA ILE A 124 -17.23 -25.88 21.73
C ILE A 124 -16.57 -27.17 21.21
N CYS A 125 -16.93 -27.65 20.02
CA CYS A 125 -16.32 -28.85 19.43
C CYS A 125 -14.81 -28.73 19.18
N GLU A 126 -14.30 -27.52 19.00
CA GLU A 126 -12.89 -27.24 18.73
C GLU A 126 -12.17 -26.60 19.94
N TRP A 127 -12.91 -26.20 20.96
CA TRP A 127 -12.36 -25.54 22.14
C TRP A 127 -11.71 -26.54 23.13
N SER A 128 -10.52 -26.20 23.64
CA SER A 128 -9.79 -27.02 24.60
C SER A 128 -10.22 -26.82 26.07
N ASN A 129 -11.30 -26.07 26.30
CA ASN A 129 -11.76 -25.64 27.63
C ASN A 129 -10.79 -24.67 28.37
N VAL A 130 -9.75 -24.18 27.71
CA VAL A 130 -8.79 -23.25 28.27
C VAL A 130 -9.03 -21.85 27.74
N VAL A 131 -9.07 -20.87 28.63
CA VAL A 131 -9.23 -19.45 28.34
C VAL A 131 -8.18 -18.65 29.12
N LEU A 132 -7.62 -17.63 28.47
CA LEU A 132 -6.74 -16.66 29.09
C LEU A 132 -7.53 -15.36 29.31
N LEU A 133 -7.63 -14.93 30.55
CA LEU A 133 -8.33 -13.73 30.98
C LEU A 133 -7.30 -12.61 31.24
N PHE A 134 -7.62 -11.37 30.83
CA PHE A 134 -6.71 -10.23 30.92
C PHE A 134 -7.39 -9.06 31.63
N TYR A 135 -6.80 -8.63 32.73
CA TYR A 135 -7.29 -7.51 33.56
C TYR A 135 -6.30 -6.35 33.47
N PRO A 136 -6.68 -5.18 32.94
CA PRO A 136 -5.79 -4.03 32.89
C PRO A 136 -5.59 -3.46 34.32
N LYS A 137 -4.37 -3.56 34.87
CA LYS A 137 -4.00 -3.06 36.23
C LYS A 137 -3.26 -1.72 36.18
N LYS A 138 -2.47 -1.49 35.12
CA LYS A 138 -1.64 -0.28 34.97
C LYS A 138 -1.96 0.40 33.65
N LYS A 139 -1.47 1.62 33.49
CA LYS A 139 -1.52 2.29 32.19
C LYS A 139 -0.84 1.42 31.13
N ILE A 140 -1.61 0.97 30.15
CA ILE A 140 -1.13 0.07 29.10
C ILE A 140 -0.04 0.77 28.30
N ILE A 141 1.02 0.06 28.00
CA ILE A 141 2.19 0.61 27.34
C ILE A 141 1.85 0.98 25.89
N VAL A 142 2.12 2.23 25.55
CA VAL A 142 2.10 2.74 24.18
C VAL A 142 3.55 3.00 23.78
N LEU A 143 4.13 2.07 23.04
CA LEU A 143 5.42 2.31 22.40
C LEU A 143 5.17 3.06 21.10
N LYS A 144 5.75 4.26 20.99
CA LYS A 144 5.77 4.96 19.71
C LYS A 144 6.66 4.16 18.75
N ASN A 145 6.14 3.84 17.57
CA ASN A 145 6.98 3.35 16.50
C ASN A 145 8.00 4.45 16.20
N GLU A 146 9.26 4.22 16.52
CA GLU A 146 10.34 5.20 16.32
C GLU A 146 10.56 5.49 14.84
N VAL A 147 10.20 4.57 13.95
CA VAL A 147 10.38 4.73 12.51
C VAL A 147 9.02 4.76 11.82
N THR A 148 8.54 5.96 11.55
CA THR A 148 7.40 6.18 10.66
C THR A 148 7.90 6.31 9.21
N ILE A 149 7.10 5.93 8.21
CA ILE A 149 7.42 6.14 6.78
C ILE A 149 7.80 7.61 6.53
N PHE A 150 7.15 8.54 7.23
CA PHE A 150 7.47 9.97 7.16
C PHE A 150 8.88 10.29 7.69
N ASN A 151 9.34 9.64 8.75
CA ASN A 151 10.69 9.82 9.29
C ASN A 151 11.74 9.26 8.32
N LEU A 152 11.47 8.12 7.69
CA LEU A 152 12.33 7.58 6.62
C LEU A 152 12.40 8.55 5.44
N PHE A 153 11.27 9.04 4.99
CA PHE A 153 11.20 10.03 3.91
C PHE A 153 12.01 11.30 4.24
N THR A 154 11.82 11.89 5.44
CA THR A 154 12.57 13.09 5.84
C THR A 154 14.07 12.82 5.98
N ARG A 155 14.48 11.63 6.40
CA ARG A 155 15.89 11.23 6.46
C ARG A 155 16.49 11.13 5.06
N ILE A 156 15.81 10.48 4.10
CA ILE A 156 16.22 10.39 2.70
C ILE A 156 16.33 11.79 2.09
N MET A 157 15.32 12.66 2.30
CA MET A 157 15.32 14.01 1.79
C MET A 157 16.48 14.87 2.35
N LYS A 158 16.88 14.62 3.59
CA LYS A 158 18.01 15.32 4.21
C LYS A 158 19.38 14.82 3.72
N SER A 159 19.53 13.50 3.49
CA SER A 159 20.80 12.93 3.01
C SER A 159 21.11 13.36 1.58
N GLU A 160 20.09 13.39 0.69
CA GLU A 160 20.26 13.65 -0.74
C GLU A 160 19.78 15.05 -1.18
N LYS A 161 19.73 16.00 -0.23
CA LYS A 161 19.21 17.37 -0.48
C LYS A 161 19.81 18.08 -1.68
N SER A 162 21.08 17.83 -1.98
CA SER A 162 21.80 18.47 -3.09
C SER A 162 21.29 17.94 -4.43
N LEU A 163 21.22 16.62 -4.60
CA LEU A 163 20.69 15.98 -5.81
C LEU A 163 19.22 16.37 -6.05
N ILE A 164 18.42 16.37 -4.99
CA ILE A 164 17.00 16.74 -5.07
C ILE A 164 16.84 18.17 -5.56
N LYS A 165 17.63 19.12 -5.05
CA LYS A 165 17.60 20.52 -5.54
C LYS A 165 17.92 20.63 -7.03
N ILE A 166 18.94 19.89 -7.50
CA ILE A 166 19.32 19.87 -8.91
C ILE A 166 18.19 19.29 -9.76
N ILE A 167 17.57 18.17 -9.32
CA ILE A 167 16.44 17.55 -10.02
C ILE A 167 15.25 18.53 -10.11
N ILE A 168 14.91 19.22 -9.04
CA ILE A 168 13.84 20.23 -9.02
C ILE A 168 14.16 21.37 -10.00
N PHE A 169 15.40 21.85 -10.00
CA PHE A 169 15.83 22.93 -10.89
C PHE A 169 15.75 22.51 -12.39
N VAL A 170 16.28 21.32 -12.72
CA VAL A 170 16.19 20.74 -14.07
C VAL A 170 14.73 20.54 -14.48
N SER A 171 13.90 20.07 -13.56
CA SER A 171 12.46 19.89 -13.79
C SER A 171 11.76 21.21 -14.07
N PHE A 172 12.11 22.28 -13.37
CA PHE A 172 11.62 23.61 -13.63
C PHE A 172 12.00 24.11 -15.03
N LEU A 173 13.26 23.91 -15.45
CA LEU A 173 13.70 24.26 -16.82
C LEU A 173 12.94 23.46 -17.88
N LEU A 174 12.75 22.16 -17.68
CA LEU A 174 11.96 21.29 -18.57
C LEU A 174 10.53 21.79 -18.72
N MET A 175 9.93 22.27 -17.64
CA MET A 175 8.58 22.81 -17.64
C MET A 175 8.53 24.13 -18.45
N LEU A 176 9.48 25.05 -18.24
CA LEU A 176 9.56 26.28 -19.03
C LEU A 176 9.68 25.99 -20.51
N LEU A 177 10.55 25.06 -20.90
CA LEU A 177 10.67 24.59 -22.29
C LEU A 177 9.39 23.98 -22.81
N SER A 178 8.66 23.23 -21.99
CA SER A 178 7.38 22.62 -22.38
C SER A 178 6.30 23.66 -22.67
N ILE A 179 6.22 24.71 -21.86
CA ILE A 179 5.31 25.84 -22.08
C ILE A 179 5.70 26.58 -23.39
N LEU A 180 6.99 26.87 -23.56
CA LEU A 180 7.50 27.54 -24.75
C LEU A 180 7.20 26.75 -26.03
N LEU A 181 7.41 25.43 -26.00
CA LEU A 181 7.04 24.53 -27.11
C LEU A 181 5.53 24.47 -27.34
N GLY A 182 4.71 24.66 -26.32
CA GLY A 182 3.24 24.76 -26.46
C GLY A 182 2.80 25.98 -27.30
N TYR A 183 3.56 27.09 -27.23
CA TYR A 183 3.29 28.28 -28.08
C TYR A 183 3.71 28.09 -29.53
N TYR A 184 4.47 27.08 -29.89
CA TYR A 184 4.93 26.81 -31.25
C TYR A 184 3.80 26.81 -32.26
N PHE A 185 2.77 26.01 -32.01
CA PHE A 185 1.63 25.92 -32.94
C PHE A 185 0.87 27.23 -33.08
N GLN A 186 0.75 28.01 -32.02
CA GLN A 186 0.12 29.31 -32.07
C GLN A 186 0.92 30.29 -32.93
N ILE A 187 2.23 30.35 -32.74
CA ILE A 187 3.13 31.22 -33.51
C ILE A 187 3.16 30.79 -34.97
N LEU A 188 3.26 29.49 -35.25
CA LEU A 188 3.28 28.95 -36.60
C LEU A 188 1.96 29.28 -37.35
N PHE A 189 0.83 29.01 -36.69
CA PHE A 189 -0.48 29.27 -37.28
C PHE A 189 -0.71 30.78 -37.55
N SER A 190 -0.38 31.62 -36.59
CA SER A 190 -0.48 33.06 -36.75
C SER A 190 0.43 33.60 -37.86
N SER A 191 1.61 33.03 -38.00
CA SER A 191 2.57 33.40 -39.05
C SER A 191 2.08 33.02 -40.45
N ILE A 192 1.40 31.88 -40.57
CA ILE A 192 0.76 31.44 -41.84
C ILE A 192 -0.42 32.34 -42.17
N THR A 193 -1.30 32.62 -41.22
CA THR A 193 -2.49 33.47 -41.46
C THR A 193 -2.13 34.91 -41.80
N ASN A 194 -1.03 35.44 -41.26
CA ASN A 194 -0.52 36.77 -41.53
C ASN A 194 0.29 36.86 -42.85
N GLY A 195 0.42 35.75 -43.60
CA GLY A 195 1.09 35.74 -44.90
C GLY A 195 2.62 35.96 -44.85
N TYR A 196 3.27 35.57 -43.73
CA TYR A 196 4.72 35.67 -43.65
C TYR A 196 5.43 34.80 -44.69
N SER A 197 6.58 35.26 -45.18
CA SER A 197 7.35 34.56 -46.20
C SER A 197 7.82 33.17 -45.74
N TYR A 198 7.98 32.24 -46.67
CA TYR A 198 8.48 30.89 -46.43
C TYR A 198 9.82 30.85 -45.68
N LYS A 199 10.71 31.80 -45.94
CA LYS A 199 11.98 31.95 -45.23
C LYS A 199 11.78 32.16 -43.73
N TYR A 200 10.82 33.00 -43.34
CA TYR A 200 10.50 33.24 -41.93
C TYR A 200 9.93 32.01 -41.23
N LEU A 201 9.00 31.30 -41.89
CA LEU A 201 8.46 30.03 -41.35
C LEU A 201 9.55 28.99 -41.12
N LYS A 202 10.50 28.86 -42.08
CA LYS A 202 11.65 27.94 -41.95
C LYS A 202 12.50 28.26 -40.74
N ILE A 203 12.75 29.54 -40.46
CA ILE A 203 13.55 29.97 -39.28
C ILE A 203 12.82 29.60 -37.99
N ILE A 204 11.50 29.81 -37.89
CA ILE A 204 10.70 29.42 -36.72
C ILE A 204 10.84 27.92 -36.46
N VAL A 205 10.67 27.07 -37.47
CA VAL A 205 10.77 25.63 -37.37
C VAL A 205 12.17 25.20 -36.83
N ILE A 206 13.23 25.80 -37.38
CA ILE A 206 14.61 25.49 -36.97
C ILE A 206 14.83 25.87 -35.52
N ILE A 207 14.39 27.05 -35.07
CA ILE A 207 14.54 27.49 -33.67
C ILE A 207 13.82 26.52 -32.71
N PHE A 208 12.57 26.16 -33.02
CA PHE A 208 11.82 25.25 -32.18
C PHE A 208 12.38 23.81 -32.20
N LEU A 209 13.00 23.40 -33.31
CA LEU A 209 13.71 22.13 -33.40
C LEU A 209 14.90 22.12 -32.43
N ILE A 210 15.67 23.20 -32.38
CA ILE A 210 16.80 23.33 -31.41
C ILE A 210 16.27 23.25 -29.96
N PHE A 211 15.18 23.95 -29.62
CA PHE A 211 14.57 23.86 -28.31
C PHE A 211 14.08 22.45 -27.98
N THR A 212 13.54 21.72 -28.96
CA THR A 212 13.11 20.33 -28.79
C THR A 212 14.30 19.42 -28.49
N ILE A 213 15.40 19.55 -29.24
CA ILE A 213 16.63 18.78 -28.99
C ILE A 213 17.15 19.10 -27.57
N PHE A 214 17.22 20.37 -27.21
CA PHE A 214 17.66 20.78 -25.86
C PHE A 214 16.77 20.19 -24.76
N LYS A 215 15.45 20.18 -24.96
CA LYS A 215 14.51 19.53 -24.03
C LYS A 215 14.78 18.03 -23.88
N ILE A 216 15.08 17.32 -24.98
CA ILE A 216 15.38 15.89 -24.95
C ILE A 216 16.66 15.62 -24.15
N VAL A 217 17.73 16.39 -24.40
CA VAL A 217 19.00 16.29 -23.66
C VAL A 217 18.78 16.56 -22.16
N LEU A 218 18.03 17.60 -21.84
CA LEU A 218 17.74 17.95 -20.45
C LEU A 218 16.89 16.89 -19.77
N SER A 219 15.92 16.29 -20.49
CA SER A 219 15.10 15.17 -19.99
C SER A 219 15.97 13.93 -19.70
N PHE A 220 16.89 13.59 -20.60
CA PHE A 220 17.87 12.51 -20.38
C PHE A 220 18.72 12.76 -19.12
N TYR A 221 19.22 13.98 -18.97
CA TYR A 221 20.03 14.36 -17.79
C TYR A 221 19.23 14.27 -16.50
N ARG A 222 17.95 14.67 -16.51
CA ARG A 222 17.05 14.52 -15.38
C ARG A 222 16.87 13.05 -15.00
N THR A 223 16.58 12.18 -15.96
CA THR A 223 16.41 10.72 -15.71
C THR A 223 17.71 10.11 -15.18
N TYR A 224 18.87 10.55 -15.64
CA TYR A 224 20.16 10.14 -15.10
C TYR A 224 20.30 10.52 -13.62
N LEU A 225 19.96 11.74 -13.23
CA LEU A 225 19.98 12.19 -11.83
C LEU A 225 18.98 11.41 -10.96
N GLU A 226 17.80 11.11 -11.49
CA GLU A 226 16.78 10.29 -10.81
C GLU A 226 17.30 8.87 -10.54
N ASN A 227 17.95 8.25 -11.52
CA ASN A 227 18.55 6.93 -11.36
C ASN A 227 19.70 6.95 -10.33
N HIS A 228 20.47 8.02 -10.30
CA HIS A 228 21.53 8.20 -9.29
C HIS A 228 20.95 8.35 -7.88
N LEU A 229 19.87 9.12 -7.73
CA LEU A 229 19.15 9.26 -6.48
C LEU A 229 18.56 7.93 -6.03
N ASN A 230 17.92 7.18 -6.93
CA ASN A 230 17.35 5.86 -6.65
C ASN A 230 18.42 4.89 -6.14
N LYS A 231 19.58 4.86 -6.78
CA LYS A 231 20.73 4.05 -6.33
C LYS A 231 21.17 4.41 -4.91
N ASN A 232 21.31 5.72 -4.61
CA ASN A 232 21.73 6.16 -3.29
C ASN A 232 20.73 5.78 -2.20
N ILE A 233 19.41 5.91 -2.50
CA ILE A 233 18.33 5.49 -1.60
C ILE A 233 18.38 3.98 -1.36
N ASP A 234 18.59 3.17 -2.42
CA ASP A 234 18.73 1.71 -2.30
C ASP A 234 19.91 1.35 -1.40
N CYS A 235 21.06 1.96 -1.61
CA CYS A 235 22.23 1.72 -0.78
C CYS A 235 21.95 2.07 0.70
N LEU A 236 21.32 3.21 0.96
CA LEU A 236 21.00 3.65 2.32
C LEU A 236 20.03 2.73 3.01
N LEU A 237 18.91 2.38 2.38
CA LEU A 237 17.88 1.54 2.98
C LEU A 237 18.37 0.10 3.21
N ASN A 238 19.05 -0.48 2.22
CA ASN A 238 19.57 -1.85 2.34
C ASN A 238 20.71 -1.93 3.35
N SER A 239 21.61 -0.95 3.39
CA SER A 239 22.69 -0.91 4.39
C SER A 239 22.15 -0.78 5.81
N ASP A 240 21.18 0.11 6.03
CA ASP A 240 20.50 0.26 7.33
C ASP A 240 19.81 -1.04 7.76
N PHE A 241 19.11 -1.68 6.83
CA PHE A 241 18.42 -2.95 7.11
C PHE A 241 19.41 -4.07 7.45
N LEU A 242 20.45 -4.25 6.63
CA LEU A 242 21.47 -5.27 6.87
C LEU A 242 22.21 -5.03 8.19
N SER A 243 22.61 -3.78 8.45
CA SER A 243 23.24 -3.41 9.74
C SER A 243 22.31 -3.75 10.92
N HIS A 244 21.04 -3.43 10.82
CA HIS A 244 20.07 -3.80 11.86
C HIS A 244 19.92 -5.32 12.00
N LEU A 245 19.82 -6.06 10.89
CA LEU A 245 19.70 -7.52 10.88
C LEU A 245 20.89 -8.20 11.57
N TYR A 246 22.10 -7.78 11.26
CA TYR A 246 23.32 -8.35 11.87
C TYR A 246 23.48 -8.01 13.36
N ASN A 247 22.88 -6.94 13.83
CA ASN A 247 22.86 -6.55 15.25
C ASN A 247 21.71 -7.18 16.05
N LEU A 248 20.80 -7.93 15.41
CA LEU A 248 19.74 -8.64 16.14
C LEU A 248 20.30 -9.83 16.92
N PRO A 249 19.74 -10.13 18.12
CA PRO A 249 20.09 -11.34 18.86
C PRO A 249 19.82 -12.61 18.05
N LEU A 250 20.67 -13.63 18.20
CA LEU A 250 20.64 -14.85 17.40
C LEU A 250 19.28 -15.58 17.48
N ASN A 251 18.66 -15.59 18.65
CA ASN A 251 17.34 -16.19 18.87
C ASN A 251 16.22 -15.54 18.05
N VAL A 252 16.35 -14.25 17.68
CA VAL A 252 15.39 -13.57 16.81
C VAL A 252 15.55 -14.03 15.37
N ILE A 253 16.80 -14.19 14.91
CA ILE A 253 17.11 -14.59 13.54
C ILE A 253 16.74 -16.05 13.33
N THR A 254 17.10 -16.95 14.27
CA THR A 254 16.84 -18.38 14.17
C THR A 254 15.37 -18.76 14.32
N SER A 255 14.56 -17.91 14.96
CA SER A 255 13.11 -18.11 15.04
C SER A 255 12.35 -17.78 13.75
N ARG A 256 13.04 -17.27 12.72
CA ARG A 256 12.45 -16.90 11.44
C ARG A 256 12.94 -17.76 10.30
N ASN A 257 12.07 -17.95 9.31
CA ASN A 257 12.48 -18.59 8.07
C ASN A 257 13.32 -17.61 7.24
N ALA A 258 14.40 -18.09 6.61
CA ALA A 258 15.25 -17.27 5.73
C ALA A 258 14.44 -16.57 4.63
N GLY A 259 13.42 -17.24 4.08
CA GLY A 259 12.51 -16.65 3.08
C GLY A 259 11.72 -15.44 3.60
N GLU A 260 11.35 -15.43 4.89
CA GLU A 260 10.70 -14.27 5.50
C GLU A 260 11.65 -13.06 5.54
N ILE A 261 12.91 -13.27 5.91
CA ILE A 261 13.93 -12.21 5.94
C ILE A 261 14.15 -11.63 4.54
N VAL A 262 14.29 -12.49 3.52
CA VAL A 262 14.44 -12.07 2.12
C VAL A 262 13.20 -11.30 1.63
N SER A 263 12.00 -11.74 2.01
CA SER A 263 10.76 -11.00 1.69
C SER A 263 10.78 -9.57 2.24
N ARG A 264 11.34 -9.34 3.45
CA ARG A 264 11.47 -7.99 4.02
C ARG A 264 12.42 -7.10 3.23
N VAL A 265 13.47 -7.64 2.64
CA VAL A 265 14.34 -6.88 1.71
C VAL A 265 13.55 -6.44 0.48
N ASN A 266 12.73 -7.32 -0.08
CA ASN A 266 11.88 -6.99 -1.22
C ASN A 266 10.81 -5.93 -0.87
N ASP A 267 10.25 -6.00 0.36
CA ASP A 267 9.32 -4.98 0.87
C ASP A 267 9.97 -3.59 0.92
N LEU A 268 11.25 -3.47 1.28
CA LEU A 268 12.00 -2.21 1.25
C LEU A 268 12.09 -1.63 -0.16
N THR A 269 12.36 -2.46 -1.16
CA THR A 269 12.39 -2.03 -2.56
C THR A 269 11.03 -1.49 -3.01
N SER A 270 9.94 -2.14 -2.60
CA SER A 270 8.58 -1.68 -2.88
C SER A 270 8.27 -0.33 -2.23
N ILE A 271 8.65 -0.16 -0.96
CA ILE A 271 8.51 1.12 -0.22
C ILE A 271 9.30 2.23 -0.91
N LYS A 272 10.56 1.96 -1.31
CA LYS A 272 11.38 2.90 -2.04
C LYS A 272 10.69 3.35 -3.34
N ASN A 273 10.23 2.40 -4.15
CA ASN A 273 9.59 2.69 -5.43
C ASN A 273 8.38 3.62 -5.23
N ILE A 274 7.53 3.36 -4.24
CA ILE A 274 6.40 4.23 -3.91
C ILE A 274 6.87 5.63 -3.52
N ILE A 275 7.88 5.75 -2.65
CA ILE A 275 8.39 7.04 -2.18
C ILE A 275 8.98 7.85 -3.34
N THR A 276 9.83 7.21 -4.16
CA THR A 276 10.50 7.90 -5.27
C THR A 276 9.54 8.26 -6.39
N GLU A 277 8.61 7.38 -6.76
CA GLU A 277 7.61 7.64 -7.79
C GLU A 277 6.67 8.78 -7.39
N ILE A 278 6.12 8.76 -6.16
CA ILE A 278 5.28 9.85 -5.66
C ILE A 278 6.05 11.17 -5.63
N PHE A 279 7.29 11.16 -5.14
CA PHE A 279 8.08 12.38 -5.04
C PHE A 279 8.43 12.94 -6.42
N MET A 280 8.90 12.09 -7.34
CA MET A 280 9.36 12.53 -8.66
C MET A 280 8.21 13.01 -9.57
N SER A 281 7.09 12.29 -9.61
CA SER A 281 5.92 12.72 -10.38
C SER A 281 5.26 13.94 -9.77
N SER A 282 5.01 13.94 -8.45
CA SER A 282 4.27 15.01 -7.78
C SER A 282 4.99 16.36 -7.83
N THR A 283 6.33 16.39 -7.76
CA THR A 283 7.06 17.66 -7.81
C THR A 283 6.92 18.37 -9.15
N LEU A 284 6.97 17.64 -10.26
CA LEU A 284 6.74 18.20 -11.60
C LEU A 284 5.31 18.68 -11.78
N ASP A 285 4.37 17.83 -11.40
CA ASP A 285 2.94 18.11 -11.59
C ASP A 285 2.49 19.30 -10.75
N LEU A 286 2.96 19.43 -9.50
CA LEU A 286 2.67 20.57 -8.65
C LEU A 286 3.22 21.89 -9.20
N ILE A 287 4.46 21.89 -9.71
CA ILE A 287 5.07 23.08 -10.31
C ILE A 287 4.29 23.46 -11.57
N LEU A 288 3.94 22.47 -12.42
CA LEU A 288 3.19 22.69 -13.64
C LEU A 288 1.80 23.27 -13.32
N VAL A 289 1.09 22.71 -12.36
CA VAL A 289 -0.23 23.20 -11.92
C VAL A 289 -0.13 24.63 -11.37
N ALA A 290 0.87 24.91 -10.53
CA ALA A 290 1.06 26.24 -9.94
C ALA A 290 1.26 27.35 -10.98
N ILE A 291 1.82 27.04 -12.15
CA ILE A 291 2.00 28.02 -13.23
C ILE A 291 0.85 27.96 -14.25
N ALA A 292 0.34 26.77 -14.56
CA ALA A 292 -0.72 26.62 -15.53
C ALA A 292 -2.06 27.24 -15.08
N VAL A 293 -2.39 27.16 -13.79
CA VAL A 293 -3.64 27.68 -13.23
C VAL A 293 -3.78 29.20 -13.42
N PRO A 294 -2.82 30.05 -13.00
CA PRO A 294 -2.89 31.50 -13.25
C PRO A 294 -2.95 31.86 -14.74
N LEU A 295 -2.17 31.17 -15.57
CA LEU A 295 -2.17 31.40 -17.02
C LEU A 295 -3.55 31.09 -17.63
N LEU A 296 -4.18 29.98 -17.23
CA LEU A 296 -5.50 29.60 -17.74
C LEU A 296 -6.60 30.56 -17.29
N ILE A 297 -6.55 31.05 -16.06
CA ILE A 297 -7.51 32.04 -15.55
C ILE A 297 -7.39 33.35 -16.35
N ASN A 298 -6.18 33.78 -16.66
CA ASN A 298 -5.94 35.01 -17.48
C ASN A 298 -6.38 34.86 -18.94
N ILE A 299 -6.26 33.64 -19.52
CA ILE A 299 -6.66 33.38 -20.90
C ILE A 299 -8.20 33.30 -21.01
N SER A 300 -8.84 32.51 -20.15
CA SER A 300 -10.29 32.32 -20.12
C SER A 300 -10.77 31.67 -18.84
N LYS A 301 -11.58 32.42 -18.08
CA LYS A 301 -12.21 31.90 -16.84
C LYS A 301 -13.12 30.70 -17.11
N ASN A 302 -13.81 30.68 -18.25
CA ASN A 302 -14.69 29.56 -18.61
C ASN A 302 -13.93 28.28 -18.89
N LEU A 303 -12.77 28.36 -19.57
CA LEU A 303 -11.91 27.20 -19.79
C LEU A 303 -11.34 26.66 -18.47
N PHE A 304 -10.95 27.53 -17.54
CA PHE A 304 -10.50 27.14 -16.22
C PHE A 304 -11.61 26.41 -15.45
N LEU A 305 -12.84 26.91 -15.50
CA LEU A 305 -13.96 26.29 -14.77
C LEU A 305 -14.29 24.89 -15.30
N ILE A 306 -14.26 24.69 -16.62
CA ILE A 306 -14.44 23.35 -17.22
C ILE A 306 -13.34 22.39 -16.75
N LEU A 307 -12.08 22.83 -16.77
CA LEU A 307 -10.95 22.03 -16.32
C LEU A 307 -11.05 21.68 -14.84
N PHE A 308 -11.43 22.65 -14.01
CA PHE A 308 -11.60 22.45 -12.57
C PHE A 308 -12.72 21.43 -12.28
N LEU A 309 -13.83 21.51 -12.99
CA LEU A 309 -14.91 20.52 -12.90
C LEU A 309 -14.43 19.11 -13.27
N MET A 310 -13.65 19.00 -14.35
CA MET A 310 -13.08 17.72 -14.76
C MET A 310 -12.14 17.12 -13.70
N ILE A 311 -11.30 17.93 -13.06
CA ILE A 311 -10.41 17.49 -11.99
C ILE A 311 -11.23 16.97 -10.82
N ILE A 312 -12.32 17.65 -10.43
CA ILE A 312 -13.22 17.20 -9.37
C ILE A 312 -13.84 15.85 -9.72
N LEU A 313 -14.37 15.69 -10.93
CA LEU A 313 -14.96 14.43 -11.38
C LEU A 313 -13.94 13.29 -11.40
N TYR A 314 -12.72 13.56 -11.86
CA TYR A 314 -11.62 12.61 -11.87
C TYR A 314 -11.25 12.14 -10.45
N PHE A 315 -11.20 13.08 -9.51
CA PHE A 315 -10.95 12.80 -8.10
C PHE A 315 -12.07 11.98 -7.45
N LEU A 316 -13.33 12.31 -7.73
CA LEU A 316 -14.49 11.57 -7.23
C LEU A 316 -14.51 10.12 -7.71
N ILE A 317 -14.19 9.88 -9.00
CA ILE A 317 -14.05 8.50 -9.51
C ILE A 317 -12.98 7.75 -8.73
N GLY A 318 -11.80 8.35 -8.52
CA GLY A 318 -10.74 7.74 -7.74
C GLY A 318 -11.20 7.37 -6.32
N LEU A 319 -11.94 8.25 -5.64
CA LEU A 319 -12.47 7.97 -4.30
C LEU A 319 -13.50 6.82 -4.29
N ILE A 320 -14.38 6.74 -5.28
CA ILE A 320 -15.40 5.69 -5.39
C ILE A 320 -14.73 4.32 -5.58
N PHE A 321 -13.76 4.25 -6.49
CA PHE A 321 -13.08 2.99 -6.81
C PHE A 321 -12.01 2.59 -5.80
N SER A 322 -11.43 3.52 -5.03
CA SER A 322 -10.34 3.25 -4.10
C SER A 322 -10.65 2.14 -3.10
N LYS A 323 -11.85 2.13 -2.52
CA LYS A 323 -12.27 1.09 -1.56
C LYS A 323 -12.36 -0.30 -2.20
N ALA A 324 -12.90 -0.37 -3.43
CA ALA A 324 -13.03 -1.62 -4.17
C ALA A 324 -11.67 -2.17 -4.60
N ILE A 325 -10.79 -1.30 -5.11
CA ILE A 325 -9.42 -1.63 -5.50
C ILE A 325 -8.65 -2.10 -4.28
N PHE A 326 -8.68 -1.36 -3.17
CA PHE A 326 -7.97 -1.73 -1.95
C PHE A 326 -8.42 -3.10 -1.40
N LYS A 327 -9.74 -3.36 -1.38
CA LYS A 327 -10.28 -4.65 -0.93
C LYS A 327 -9.79 -5.80 -1.81
N ARG A 328 -9.84 -5.63 -3.14
CA ARG A 328 -9.39 -6.66 -4.10
C ARG A 328 -7.86 -6.85 -4.06
N ALA A 329 -7.10 -5.76 -4.00
CA ALA A 329 -5.64 -5.84 -3.88
C ALA A 329 -5.22 -6.61 -2.62
N TYR A 330 -5.89 -6.36 -1.49
CA TYR A 330 -5.63 -7.10 -0.26
C TYR A 330 -5.94 -8.60 -0.38
N GLN A 331 -7.03 -8.97 -1.06
CA GLN A 331 -7.38 -10.37 -1.32
C GLN A 331 -6.35 -11.02 -2.25
N ASN A 332 -5.95 -10.33 -3.32
CA ASN A 332 -4.94 -10.82 -4.26
C ASN A 332 -3.60 -11.11 -3.58
N ILE A 333 -3.11 -10.20 -2.72
CA ILE A 333 -1.89 -10.41 -1.92
C ILE A 333 -2.02 -11.66 -1.03
N SER A 334 -3.21 -11.90 -0.46
CA SER A 334 -3.45 -13.09 0.37
C SER A 334 -3.38 -14.39 -0.44
N TYR A 335 -3.97 -14.42 -1.64
CA TYR A 335 -3.90 -15.59 -2.52
C TYR A 335 -2.50 -15.82 -3.09
N GLU A 336 -1.79 -14.75 -3.42
CA GLU A 336 -0.38 -14.81 -3.85
C GLU A 336 0.50 -15.41 -2.75
N ALA A 337 0.35 -14.93 -1.51
CA ALA A 337 1.09 -15.45 -0.37
C ALA A 337 0.79 -16.94 -0.11
N ASP A 338 -0.49 -17.35 -0.23
CA ASP A 338 -0.89 -18.75 -0.04
C ASP A 338 -0.32 -19.65 -1.13
N PHE A 339 -0.31 -19.21 -2.39
CA PHE A 339 0.33 -19.91 -3.49
C PHE A 339 1.85 -20.04 -3.28
N ASN A 340 2.53 -18.94 -2.98
CA ASN A 340 3.98 -18.91 -2.78
C ASN A 340 4.41 -19.78 -1.60
N ASN A 341 3.67 -19.76 -0.49
CA ASN A 341 3.97 -20.61 0.67
C ASN A 341 3.87 -22.10 0.33
N ASN A 342 2.81 -22.51 -0.38
CA ASN A 342 2.67 -23.91 -0.80
C ASN A 342 3.74 -24.32 -1.81
N LEU A 343 4.10 -23.45 -2.76
CA LEU A 343 5.19 -23.71 -3.70
C LEU A 343 6.52 -23.93 -2.97
N ILE A 344 6.84 -23.10 -2.00
CA ILE A 344 8.05 -23.23 -1.17
C ILE A 344 8.02 -24.52 -0.37
N GLU A 345 6.86 -24.89 0.20
CA GLU A 345 6.68 -26.15 0.94
C GLU A 345 6.88 -27.37 0.03
N ASP A 346 6.25 -27.39 -1.15
CA ASP A 346 6.39 -28.47 -2.12
C ASP A 346 7.84 -28.61 -2.62
N ILE A 347 8.55 -27.49 -2.86
CA ILE A 347 9.98 -27.52 -3.22
C ILE A 347 10.83 -28.13 -2.10
N LYS A 348 10.58 -27.76 -0.84
CA LYS A 348 11.30 -28.35 0.31
C LYS A 348 11.05 -29.84 0.46
N MET A 349 9.84 -30.29 0.13
CA MET A 349 9.43 -31.68 0.21
C MET A 349 9.53 -32.46 -1.10
N ILE A 350 10.20 -31.92 -2.13
CA ILE A 350 10.20 -32.49 -3.49
C ILE A 350 10.71 -33.94 -3.53
N ASN A 351 11.71 -34.27 -2.69
CA ASN A 351 12.22 -35.63 -2.59
C ASN A 351 11.17 -36.60 -2.00
N SER A 352 10.43 -36.17 -0.98
CA SER A 352 9.35 -36.95 -0.40
C SER A 352 8.18 -37.13 -1.38
N ILE A 353 7.81 -36.07 -2.09
CA ILE A 353 6.75 -36.09 -3.13
C ILE A 353 7.11 -37.09 -4.24
N LYS A 354 8.37 -37.12 -4.69
CA LYS A 354 8.85 -38.04 -5.70
C LYS A 354 8.94 -39.48 -5.20
N ASN A 355 9.52 -39.68 -4.01
CA ASN A 355 9.70 -41.02 -3.43
C ASN A 355 8.36 -41.70 -3.10
N LEU A 356 7.37 -40.94 -2.66
CA LEU A 356 6.02 -41.44 -2.38
C LEU A 356 5.12 -41.51 -3.64
N ASN A 357 5.61 -41.06 -4.78
CA ASN A 357 4.88 -41.01 -6.05
C ASN A 357 3.55 -40.25 -5.98
N VAL A 358 3.51 -39.15 -5.19
CA VAL A 358 2.34 -38.31 -5.00
C VAL A 358 2.41 -37.01 -5.81
N ILE A 359 3.06 -37.03 -6.96
CA ILE A 359 3.26 -35.87 -7.84
C ILE A 359 1.93 -35.31 -8.32
N SER A 360 1.01 -36.16 -8.81
CA SER A 360 -0.27 -35.71 -9.38
C SER A 360 -1.18 -34.98 -8.37
N PRO A 361 -1.41 -35.48 -7.16
CA PRO A 361 -2.20 -34.75 -6.16
C PRO A 361 -1.51 -33.46 -5.66
N ALA A 362 -0.18 -33.44 -5.53
CA ALA A 362 0.57 -32.23 -5.17
C ALA A 362 0.43 -31.16 -6.26
N LEU A 363 0.61 -31.52 -7.53
CA LEU A 363 0.46 -30.62 -8.67
C LEU A 363 -0.98 -30.05 -8.74
N LYS A 364 -2.00 -30.89 -8.63
CA LYS A 364 -3.41 -30.42 -8.65
C LYS A 364 -3.72 -29.43 -7.53
N LYS A 365 -3.17 -29.65 -6.33
CA LYS A 365 -3.31 -28.71 -5.20
C LYS A 365 -2.68 -27.35 -5.50
N LEU A 366 -1.47 -27.37 -6.08
CA LEU A 366 -0.73 -26.16 -6.43
C LEU A 366 -1.40 -25.41 -7.59
N GLU A 367 -1.85 -26.12 -8.63
CA GLU A 367 -2.60 -25.56 -9.76
C GLU A 367 -3.91 -24.89 -9.31
N TYR A 368 -4.65 -25.50 -8.39
CA TYR A 368 -5.85 -24.90 -7.82
C TYR A 368 -5.56 -23.55 -7.13
N LYS A 369 -4.47 -23.49 -6.35
CA LYS A 369 -4.07 -22.24 -5.68
C LYS A 369 -3.58 -21.18 -6.67
N LEU A 370 -2.82 -21.57 -7.68
CA LEU A 370 -2.40 -20.69 -8.77
C LEU A 370 -3.62 -20.13 -9.50
N THR A 371 -4.59 -20.98 -9.84
CA THR A 371 -5.82 -20.56 -10.54
C THR A 371 -6.60 -19.54 -9.71
N ASN A 372 -6.73 -19.75 -8.40
CA ASN A 372 -7.41 -18.78 -7.51
C ASN A 372 -6.67 -17.43 -7.46
N TYR A 373 -5.33 -17.44 -7.36
CA TYR A 373 -4.52 -16.23 -7.40
C TYR A 373 -4.69 -15.48 -8.72
N LEU A 374 -4.55 -16.18 -9.87
CA LEU A 374 -4.68 -15.58 -11.18
C LEU A 374 -6.09 -15.04 -11.45
N TYR A 375 -7.12 -15.77 -11.01
CA TYR A 375 -8.51 -15.32 -11.14
C TYR A 375 -8.79 -14.06 -10.33
N ASP A 376 -8.30 -13.97 -9.08
CA ASP A 376 -8.49 -12.77 -8.28
C ASP A 376 -7.67 -11.58 -8.82
N SER A 377 -6.45 -11.85 -9.35
CA SER A 377 -5.66 -10.86 -10.08
C SER A 377 -6.40 -10.31 -11.32
N TYR A 378 -7.07 -11.19 -12.08
CA TYR A 378 -7.92 -10.79 -13.19
C TYR A 378 -9.08 -9.90 -12.73
N LEU A 379 -9.77 -10.26 -11.64
CA LEU A 379 -10.87 -9.45 -11.09
C LEU A 379 -10.38 -8.07 -10.60
N LEU A 380 -9.20 -8.01 -9.99
CA LEU A 380 -8.56 -6.74 -9.61
C LEU A 380 -8.33 -5.86 -10.84
N ASN A 381 -7.74 -6.43 -11.88
CA ASN A 381 -7.46 -5.72 -13.14
C ASN A 381 -8.73 -5.23 -13.83
N ILE A 382 -9.84 -5.97 -13.76
CA ILE A 382 -11.15 -5.50 -14.25
C ILE A 382 -11.58 -4.22 -13.52
N VAL A 383 -11.46 -4.17 -12.20
CA VAL A 383 -11.85 -2.99 -11.42
C VAL A 383 -10.97 -1.79 -11.77
N ILE A 384 -9.65 -1.99 -11.88
CA ILE A 384 -8.69 -0.96 -12.30
C ILE A 384 -9.01 -0.47 -13.73
N ASN A 385 -9.32 -1.38 -14.66
CA ASN A 385 -9.66 -1.03 -16.03
C ASN A 385 -10.97 -0.22 -16.10
N LYS A 386 -11.99 -0.58 -15.31
CA LYS A 386 -13.23 0.21 -15.21
C LYS A 386 -12.96 1.64 -14.74
N GLU A 387 -12.12 1.80 -13.71
CA GLU A 387 -11.70 3.13 -13.24
C GLU A 387 -10.98 3.91 -14.34
N LYS A 388 -9.98 3.30 -14.99
CA LYS A 388 -9.23 3.94 -16.10
C LYS A 388 -10.13 4.33 -17.26
N THR A 389 -11.07 3.46 -17.65
CA THR A 389 -12.01 3.73 -18.75
C THR A 389 -12.93 4.91 -18.42
N LEU A 390 -13.49 4.98 -17.21
CA LEU A 390 -14.30 6.12 -16.80
C LEU A 390 -13.50 7.43 -16.79
N LYS A 391 -12.26 7.38 -16.32
CA LYS A 391 -11.35 8.53 -16.35
C LYS A 391 -11.01 8.97 -17.79
N SER A 392 -10.77 8.02 -18.70
CA SER A 392 -10.51 8.34 -20.12
C SER A 392 -11.73 8.96 -20.81
N ILE A 393 -12.94 8.49 -20.51
CA ILE A 393 -14.19 9.09 -21.03
C ILE A 393 -14.30 10.57 -20.62
N ILE A 394 -14.05 10.88 -19.35
CA ILE A 394 -14.08 12.26 -18.86
C ILE A 394 -13.01 13.10 -19.57
N TYR A 395 -11.81 12.56 -19.76
CA TYR A 395 -10.73 13.24 -20.46
C TYR A 395 -11.11 13.55 -21.91
N GLU A 396 -11.63 12.59 -22.66
CA GLU A 396 -12.02 12.76 -24.06
C GLU A 396 -13.19 13.75 -24.23
N ILE A 397 -14.25 13.62 -23.44
CA ILE A 397 -15.38 14.55 -23.44
C ILE A 397 -14.91 15.99 -23.12
N GLY A 398 -14.07 16.11 -22.11
CA GLY A 398 -13.53 17.41 -21.72
C GLY A 398 -12.61 18.01 -22.79
N PHE A 399 -11.83 17.19 -23.48
CA PHE A 399 -10.98 17.64 -24.57
C PHE A 399 -11.82 18.16 -25.75
N GLN A 400 -12.90 17.46 -26.10
CA GLN A 400 -13.82 17.91 -27.17
C GLN A 400 -14.58 19.18 -26.77
N SER A 401 -15.02 19.32 -25.52
CA SER A 401 -15.68 20.54 -25.04
C SER A 401 -14.77 21.76 -25.07
N LYS A 402 -13.46 21.58 -24.82
CA LYS A 402 -12.43 22.61 -24.95
C LYS A 402 -12.27 23.07 -26.39
N SER A 403 -12.25 22.15 -27.36
CA SER A 403 -12.11 22.47 -28.78
C SER A 403 -13.30 23.31 -29.28
N ILE A 404 -14.51 22.99 -28.86
CA ILE A 404 -15.72 23.76 -29.17
C ILE A 404 -15.68 25.18 -28.54
N SER A 405 -15.27 25.27 -27.28
CA SER A 405 -15.13 26.54 -26.56
C SER A 405 -14.04 27.43 -27.19
N TRP A 406 -12.93 26.81 -27.63
CA TRP A 406 -11.83 27.49 -28.30
C TRP A 406 -12.26 28.01 -29.70
N LEU A 407 -13.02 27.21 -30.45
CA LEU A 407 -13.60 27.63 -31.74
C LEU A 407 -14.57 28.82 -31.59
N LYS A 408 -15.39 28.86 -30.54
CA LYS A 408 -16.25 30.00 -30.20
C LYS A 408 -15.43 31.26 -29.88
N CYS A 409 -14.34 31.10 -29.11
CA CYS A 409 -13.44 32.20 -28.77
C CYS A 409 -12.67 32.73 -29.99
N LEU A 410 -12.25 31.84 -30.90
CA LEU A 410 -11.66 32.23 -32.20
C LEU A 410 -12.64 32.98 -33.08
N LYS A 411 -13.89 32.49 -33.20
CA LYS A 411 -14.93 33.14 -33.98
C LYS A 411 -15.25 34.56 -33.46
N SER A 412 -15.30 34.75 -32.15
CA SER A 412 -15.52 36.08 -31.56
C SER A 412 -14.34 37.03 -31.78
N ARG A 413 -13.10 36.54 -31.77
CA ARG A 413 -11.92 37.38 -32.11
C ARG A 413 -11.76 37.67 -33.59
N LEU A 414 -12.15 36.75 -34.49
CA LEU A 414 -12.14 36.99 -35.94
C LEU A 414 -13.21 38.00 -36.37
N LEU A 415 -14.36 38.04 -35.68
CA LEU A 415 -15.41 38.99 -35.90
C LEU A 415 -15.11 40.41 -35.33
N SER A 416 -14.11 40.54 -34.49
CA SER A 416 -13.68 41.82 -33.91
C SER A 416 -12.51 42.49 -34.66
N ILE A 417 -12.01 41.88 -35.74
CA ILE A 417 -10.99 42.52 -36.61
C ILE A 417 -11.73 43.43 -37.61
N PRO A 418 -11.59 44.77 -37.53
CA PRO A 418 -12.13 45.63 -38.51
C PRO A 418 -11.45 45.35 -39.85
N VAL A 419 -12.26 44.99 -40.85
CA VAL A 419 -11.81 44.91 -42.24
C VAL A 419 -11.29 46.29 -42.63
N ARG A 420 -9.99 46.43 -42.77
CA ARG A 420 -9.33 47.55 -43.45
C ARG A 420 -8.80 47.08 -44.79
#